data_6a2ad33325d780480fab3eda84ab10e5
#
_entry.id   6a2ad33325d780480fab3eda84ab10e5
#
_cell.length_a   1.000
_cell.length_b   1.000
_cell.length_c   1.000
_cell.angle_alpha   90.00
_cell.angle_beta   90.00
_cell.angle_gamma   90.00
#
_symmetry.space_group_name_H-M   'P 1'
#
loop_
_entity.id
_entity.type
_entity.pdbx_description
1 polymer ?
#
loop_
_entity_poly.entity_id
_entity_poly.type
_entity_poly.pdbx_seq_one_letter_code
_entity_poly.pdbx_strand_id
1 'polypeptide(L)'
;TLSSSSAASDVYKRQDNLENELLKIDNEIHLILSSLPNSPDQDVPQGKDEDDNLLIKTVGENPAFDFKPLAHYELGENLKMMDFDQAAKVSGARFVYLKNDFAKLERAIANLMLDTHTNKFGYTEVNPPNLVKDSAAYGTGQLPKFSDDLFKTNSDHWLIPTAEVPL
;
A
#
# COMPACT_ATOMS: atom_id res chain seq x y z
N THR A 1 -28.47 56.55 -9.30
CA THR A 1 -28.85 55.11 -9.49
C THR A 1 -27.79 54.27 -10.20
N LEU A 2 -26.81 54.87 -10.88
CA LEU A 2 -25.67 54.16 -11.51
C LEU A 2 -24.56 53.77 -10.50
N SER A 3 -24.43 54.50 -9.37
CA SER A 3 -23.38 54.24 -8.36
C SER A 3 -23.64 53.01 -7.52
N SER A 4 -24.88 52.62 -7.25
CA SER A 4 -25.24 51.45 -6.46
C SER A 4 -25.03 50.11 -7.23
N SER A 5 -25.21 50.13 -8.54
CA SER A 5 -24.99 48.99 -9.41
C SER A 5 -23.48 48.67 -9.57
N SER A 6 -22.63 49.70 -9.64
CA SER A 6 -21.17 49.53 -9.69
C SER A 6 -20.61 48.95 -8.37
N ALA A 7 -21.04 49.52 -7.24
CA ALA A 7 -20.61 49.05 -5.91
C ALA A 7 -21.05 47.59 -5.64
N ALA A 8 -22.25 47.21 -6.06
CA ALA A 8 -22.69 45.80 -5.95
C ALA A 8 -21.85 44.87 -6.83
N SER A 9 -21.54 45.30 -8.08
CA SER A 9 -20.65 44.54 -8.98
C SER A 9 -19.25 44.36 -8.39
N ASP A 10 -18.69 45.36 -7.73
CA ASP A 10 -17.37 45.30 -7.10
C ASP A 10 -17.37 44.36 -5.85
N VAL A 11 -18.48 44.36 -5.11
CA VAL A 11 -18.64 43.39 -3.99
C VAL A 11 -18.68 41.97 -4.49
N TYR A 12 -19.44 41.64 -5.53
CA TYR A 12 -19.49 40.32 -6.11
C TYR A 12 -18.12 39.85 -6.65
N LYS A 13 -17.42 40.72 -7.37
CA LYS A 13 -16.06 40.41 -7.84
C LYS A 13 -15.08 40.13 -6.70
N ARG A 14 -15.22 40.87 -5.59
CA ARG A 14 -14.40 40.65 -4.40
C ARG A 14 -14.75 39.32 -3.71
N GLN A 15 -16.04 38.97 -3.66
CA GLN A 15 -16.46 37.67 -3.15
C GLN A 15 -15.89 36.52 -3.98
N ASP A 16 -16.04 36.58 -5.32
CA ASP A 16 -15.50 35.56 -6.22
C ASP A 16 -13.98 35.38 -6.05
N ASN A 17 -13.25 36.49 -5.90
CA ASN A 17 -11.80 36.42 -5.66
C ASN A 17 -11.46 35.76 -4.31
N LEU A 18 -12.17 36.15 -3.25
CA LEU A 18 -11.97 35.55 -1.91
C LEU A 18 -12.34 34.05 -1.86
N GLU A 19 -13.41 33.66 -2.55
CA GLU A 19 -13.82 32.27 -2.68
C GLU A 19 -12.75 31.45 -3.43
N ASN A 20 -12.17 32.00 -4.49
CA ASN A 20 -11.08 31.37 -5.22
C ASN A 20 -9.79 31.26 -4.40
N GLU A 21 -9.48 32.29 -3.60
CA GLU A 21 -8.34 32.24 -2.67
C GLU A 21 -8.57 31.18 -1.56
N LEU A 22 -9.76 31.16 -0.99
CA LEU A 22 -10.14 30.17 0.04
C LEU A 22 -9.99 28.75 -0.51
N LEU A 23 -10.52 28.48 -1.71
CA LEU A 23 -10.43 27.18 -2.35
C LEU A 23 -8.97 26.73 -2.56
N LYS A 24 -8.08 27.66 -2.93
CA LYS A 24 -6.64 27.35 -3.06
C LYS A 24 -6.01 26.99 -1.73
N ILE A 25 -6.29 27.78 -0.70
CA ILE A 25 -5.75 27.55 0.66
C ILE A 25 -6.27 26.21 1.22
N ASP A 26 -7.56 25.92 1.05
CA ASP A 26 -8.16 24.66 1.49
C ASP A 26 -7.52 23.45 0.79
N ASN A 27 -7.27 23.56 -0.51
CA ASN A 27 -6.58 22.51 -1.26
C ASN A 27 -5.13 22.33 -0.78
N GLU A 28 -4.41 23.41 -0.52
CA GLU A 28 -3.03 23.34 0.02
C GLU A 28 -3.01 22.69 1.41
N ILE A 29 -3.90 23.08 2.30
CA ILE A 29 -4.06 22.48 3.63
C ILE A 29 -4.39 20.99 3.50
N HIS A 30 -5.32 20.63 2.62
CA HIS A 30 -5.69 19.22 2.39
C HIS A 30 -4.51 18.39 1.91
N LEU A 31 -3.73 18.88 0.96
CA LEU A 31 -2.53 18.20 0.46
C LEU A 31 -1.49 17.99 1.56
N ILE A 32 -1.24 19.01 2.39
CA ILE A 32 -0.30 18.90 3.51
C ILE A 32 -0.81 17.86 4.51
N LEU A 33 -2.05 17.97 4.96
CA LEU A 33 -2.63 17.06 5.96
C LEU A 33 -2.67 15.62 5.47
N SER A 34 -2.98 15.38 4.19
CA SER A 34 -3.03 14.03 3.61
C SER A 34 -1.66 13.36 3.44
N SER A 35 -0.57 14.13 3.51
CA SER A 35 0.80 13.63 3.43
C SER A 35 1.48 13.44 4.79
N LEU A 36 0.90 13.99 5.86
CA LEU A 36 1.49 13.86 7.19
C LEU A 36 1.35 12.43 7.72
N PRO A 37 2.41 11.88 8.34
CA PRO A 37 2.30 10.61 9.04
C PRO A 37 1.41 10.75 10.27
N ASN A 38 0.78 9.65 10.68
CA ASN A 38 0.02 9.60 11.92
C ASN A 38 0.94 9.81 13.14
N SER A 39 0.40 10.39 14.21
CA SER A 39 1.15 10.52 15.47
C SER A 39 1.39 9.14 16.08
N PRO A 40 2.64 8.79 16.41
CA PRO A 40 2.92 7.55 17.11
C PRO A 40 2.37 7.58 18.54
N ASP A 41 2.13 6.41 19.12
CA ASP A 41 1.77 6.30 20.53
C ASP A 41 2.97 6.68 21.43
N GLN A 42 2.69 6.97 22.73
CA GLN A 42 3.69 7.51 23.66
C GLN A 42 4.79 6.51 24.00
N ASP A 43 4.51 5.21 23.88
CA ASP A 43 5.45 4.12 24.13
C ASP A 43 6.34 3.76 22.92
N VAL A 44 6.09 4.38 21.76
CA VAL A 44 6.95 4.18 20.56
C VAL A 44 8.27 4.91 20.76
N PRO A 45 9.41 4.23 20.67
CA PRO A 45 10.72 4.86 20.83
C PRO A 45 11.01 5.85 19.71
N GLN A 46 11.74 6.89 20.04
CA GLN A 46 12.30 7.82 19.06
C GLN A 46 13.46 7.11 18.33
N GLY A 47 13.36 7.00 16.99
CA GLY A 47 14.37 6.31 16.20
C GLY A 47 14.45 6.83 14.77
N LYS A 48 15.49 6.44 14.02
CA LYS A 48 15.71 6.78 12.62
C LYS A 48 15.36 5.63 11.68
N ASP A 49 15.58 4.40 12.15
CA ASP A 49 15.39 3.16 11.39
C ASP A 49 15.00 1.99 12.31
N GLU A 50 14.93 0.80 11.75
CA GLU A 50 14.53 -0.44 12.44
C GLU A 50 15.48 -0.86 13.57
N ASP A 51 16.73 -0.42 13.55
CA ASP A 51 17.71 -0.76 14.60
C ASP A 51 17.40 -0.05 15.93
N ASP A 52 16.65 1.04 15.88
CA ASP A 52 16.16 1.76 17.06
C ASP A 52 14.89 1.16 17.68
N ASN A 53 14.32 0.11 17.08
CA ASN A 53 13.11 -0.53 17.59
C ASN A 53 13.36 -1.25 18.93
N LEU A 54 12.46 -1.03 19.89
CA LEU A 54 12.49 -1.72 21.17
C LEU A 54 12.02 -3.17 21.03
N LEU A 55 12.86 -4.12 21.41
CA LEU A 55 12.47 -5.53 21.49
C LEU A 55 11.50 -5.74 22.64
N ILE A 56 10.24 -5.97 22.35
CA ILE A 56 9.18 -6.16 23.36
C ILE A 56 9.17 -7.57 23.93
N LYS A 57 9.37 -8.59 23.08
CA LYS A 57 9.24 -9.98 23.51
C LYS A 57 9.99 -10.94 22.58
N THR A 58 10.66 -11.91 23.15
CA THR A 58 11.20 -13.07 22.42
C THR A 58 10.38 -14.32 22.76
N VAL A 59 9.96 -15.06 21.74
CA VAL A 59 9.23 -16.31 21.88
C VAL A 59 9.95 -17.42 21.13
N GLY A 60 10.31 -18.48 21.84
CA GLY A 60 11.09 -19.59 21.31
C GLY A 60 12.58 -19.28 21.21
N GLU A 61 13.30 -20.23 20.67
CA GLU A 61 14.73 -20.15 20.43
C GLU A 61 15.03 -20.35 18.95
N ASN A 62 16.04 -19.67 18.44
CA ASN A 62 16.50 -19.91 17.07
C ASN A 62 17.11 -21.30 16.97
N PRO A 63 16.75 -22.10 15.95
CA PRO A 63 17.37 -23.40 15.76
C PRO A 63 18.88 -23.24 15.50
N ALA A 64 19.68 -24.05 16.21
CA ALA A 64 21.10 -24.13 15.94
C ALA A 64 21.35 -25.17 14.84
N PHE A 65 21.98 -24.76 13.75
CA PHE A 65 22.37 -25.64 12.66
C PHE A 65 23.87 -25.92 12.76
N ASP A 66 24.27 -27.12 12.46
CA ASP A 66 25.68 -27.54 12.32
C ASP A 66 26.25 -27.25 10.93
N PHE A 67 25.45 -26.64 10.07
CA PHE A 67 25.79 -26.21 8.73
C PHE A 67 25.34 -24.77 8.50
N LYS A 68 25.88 -24.08 7.48
CA LYS A 68 25.42 -22.78 7.05
C LYS A 68 24.11 -22.89 6.26
N PRO A 69 22.97 -22.42 6.79
CA PRO A 69 21.71 -22.48 6.07
C PRO A 69 21.74 -21.52 4.86
N LEU A 70 21.15 -21.97 3.76
CA LEU A 70 20.94 -21.18 2.57
C LEU A 70 19.67 -20.35 2.70
N ALA A 71 19.62 -19.18 2.06
CA ALA A 71 18.42 -18.40 1.96
C ALA A 71 17.37 -19.09 1.06
N HIS A 72 16.09 -18.76 1.25
CA HIS A 72 14.99 -19.42 0.52
C HIS A 72 15.12 -19.29 -1.01
N TYR A 73 15.61 -18.17 -1.51
CA TYR A 73 15.82 -17.96 -2.95
C TYR A 73 16.98 -18.82 -3.48
N GLU A 74 18.08 -18.99 -2.72
CA GLU A 74 19.18 -19.87 -3.10
C GLU A 74 18.72 -21.34 -3.16
N LEU A 75 17.88 -21.76 -2.19
CA LEU A 75 17.27 -23.08 -2.20
C LEU A 75 16.37 -23.29 -3.42
N GLY A 76 15.55 -22.30 -3.75
CA GLY A 76 14.63 -22.35 -4.88
C GLY A 76 15.33 -22.41 -6.23
N GLU A 77 16.41 -21.65 -6.41
CA GLU A 77 17.26 -21.69 -7.61
C GLU A 77 18.00 -23.02 -7.73
N ASN A 78 18.62 -23.50 -6.65
CA ASN A 78 19.33 -24.78 -6.64
C ASN A 78 18.41 -25.96 -7.00
N LEU A 79 17.15 -25.91 -6.56
CA LEU A 79 16.11 -26.88 -6.90
C LEU A 79 15.51 -26.64 -8.31
N LYS A 80 15.88 -25.56 -9.00
CA LYS A 80 15.31 -25.14 -10.29
C LYS A 80 13.80 -24.91 -10.23
N MET A 81 13.30 -24.51 -9.08
CA MET A 81 11.88 -24.25 -8.83
C MET A 81 11.56 -22.75 -8.70
N MET A 82 12.59 -21.90 -8.60
CA MET A 82 12.52 -20.44 -8.72
C MET A 82 13.38 -19.97 -9.89
N ASP A 83 12.90 -18.96 -10.63
CA ASP A 83 13.60 -18.43 -11.80
C ASP A 83 13.47 -16.90 -11.81
N PHE A 84 14.48 -16.26 -11.29
CA PHE A 84 14.55 -14.80 -11.22
C PHE A 84 15.01 -14.18 -12.54
N ASP A 85 15.93 -14.84 -13.25
CA ASP A 85 16.46 -14.35 -14.53
C ASP A 85 15.37 -14.24 -15.61
N GLN A 86 14.51 -15.25 -15.70
CA GLN A 86 13.41 -15.22 -16.64
C GLN A 86 12.35 -14.20 -16.23
N ALA A 87 12.07 -14.06 -14.93
CA ALA A 87 11.14 -13.06 -14.43
C ALA A 87 11.65 -11.63 -14.69
N ALA A 88 12.94 -11.39 -14.50
CA ALA A 88 13.55 -10.09 -14.77
C ALA A 88 13.42 -9.66 -16.24
N LYS A 89 13.51 -10.59 -17.18
CA LYS A 89 13.34 -10.31 -18.62
C LYS A 89 11.90 -9.91 -18.98
N VAL A 90 10.91 -10.42 -18.25
CA VAL A 90 9.48 -10.20 -18.52
C VAL A 90 8.92 -9.04 -17.75
N SER A 91 9.28 -8.92 -16.48
CA SER A 91 8.63 -7.98 -15.54
C SER A 91 9.61 -7.03 -14.83
N GLY A 92 10.92 -7.24 -14.98
CA GLY A 92 11.93 -6.46 -14.26
C GLY A 92 12.43 -7.13 -12.98
N ALA A 93 13.25 -6.41 -12.22
CA ALA A 93 13.80 -6.90 -10.96
C ALA A 93 12.71 -7.12 -9.91
N ARG A 94 12.97 -8.01 -8.95
CA ARG A 94 12.09 -8.36 -7.81
C ARG A 94 10.85 -9.19 -8.17
N PHE A 95 10.79 -9.72 -9.38
CA PHE A 95 9.78 -10.72 -9.76
C PHE A 95 10.42 -12.11 -9.79
N VAL A 96 9.60 -13.15 -9.64
CA VAL A 96 10.03 -14.54 -9.67
C VAL A 96 9.01 -15.41 -10.39
N TYR A 97 9.48 -16.41 -11.14
CA TYR A 97 8.66 -17.53 -11.58
C TYR A 97 8.80 -18.68 -10.61
N LEU A 98 7.70 -19.10 -10.00
CA LEU A 98 7.62 -20.37 -9.29
C LEU A 98 7.30 -21.49 -10.27
N LYS A 99 8.05 -22.59 -10.21
CA LYS A 99 7.90 -23.70 -11.15
C LYS A 99 7.65 -25.02 -10.41
N ASN A 100 7.04 -25.96 -11.12
CA ASN A 100 6.83 -27.33 -10.67
C ASN A 100 6.15 -27.40 -9.27
N ASP A 101 6.77 -28.05 -8.32
CA ASP A 101 6.20 -28.30 -7.00
C ASP A 101 6.12 -27.03 -6.13
N PHE A 102 6.96 -26.01 -6.38
CA PHE A 102 6.81 -24.73 -5.69
C PHE A 102 5.56 -23.98 -6.12
N ALA A 103 5.20 -24.00 -7.39
CA ALA A 103 3.94 -23.42 -7.86
C ALA A 103 2.71 -24.16 -7.29
N LYS A 104 2.82 -25.48 -7.11
CA LYS A 104 1.77 -26.28 -6.46
C LYS A 104 1.71 -25.98 -4.96
N LEU A 105 2.87 -25.83 -4.31
CA LEU A 105 2.96 -25.56 -2.88
C LEU A 105 2.37 -24.18 -2.55
N GLU A 106 2.70 -23.15 -3.32
CA GLU A 106 2.12 -21.80 -3.16
C GLU A 106 0.59 -21.84 -3.16
N ARG A 107 0.01 -22.49 -4.17
CA ARG A 107 -1.45 -22.64 -4.27
C ARG A 107 -2.03 -23.47 -3.12
N ALA A 108 -1.34 -24.54 -2.70
CA ALA A 108 -1.77 -25.37 -1.59
C ALA A 108 -1.76 -24.62 -0.26
N ILE A 109 -0.76 -23.77 -0.03
CA ILE A 109 -0.66 -22.91 1.15
C ILE A 109 -1.78 -21.85 1.14
N ALA A 110 -2.03 -21.21 0.00
CA ALA A 110 -3.12 -20.25 -0.14
C ALA A 110 -4.48 -20.91 0.20
N ASN A 111 -4.76 -22.07 -0.35
CA ASN A 111 -5.98 -22.82 -0.05
C ASN A 111 -6.08 -23.20 1.43
N LEU A 112 -4.97 -23.67 2.04
CA LEU A 112 -4.93 -24.02 3.46
C LEU A 112 -5.26 -22.80 4.35
N MET A 113 -4.73 -21.62 4.01
CA MET A 113 -5.01 -20.38 4.73
C MET A 113 -6.48 -19.99 4.62
N LEU A 114 -7.03 -19.95 3.40
CA LEU A 114 -8.44 -19.62 3.15
C LEU A 114 -9.39 -20.61 3.87
N ASP A 115 -9.16 -21.91 3.70
CA ASP A 115 -9.96 -22.95 4.34
C ASP A 115 -9.88 -22.88 5.87
N THR A 116 -8.73 -22.55 6.42
CA THR A 116 -8.55 -22.41 7.86
C THR A 116 -9.35 -21.25 8.40
N HIS A 117 -9.26 -20.10 7.77
CA HIS A 117 -9.97 -18.90 8.22
C HIS A 117 -11.49 -19.01 8.04
N THR A 118 -11.95 -19.55 6.94
CA THR A 118 -13.39 -19.71 6.67
C THR A 118 -14.02 -20.81 7.53
N ASN A 119 -13.39 -22.00 7.60
CA ASN A 119 -13.99 -23.15 8.28
C ASN A 119 -13.79 -23.15 9.80
N LYS A 120 -12.64 -22.63 10.30
CA LYS A 120 -12.33 -22.67 11.74
C LYS A 120 -12.64 -21.38 12.47
N PHE A 121 -12.49 -20.25 11.80
CA PHE A 121 -12.62 -18.92 12.43
C PHE A 121 -13.85 -18.12 11.97
N GLY A 122 -14.67 -18.67 11.07
CA GLY A 122 -15.94 -18.09 10.68
C GLY A 122 -15.82 -16.84 9.81
N TYR A 123 -14.68 -16.62 9.16
CA TYR A 123 -14.54 -15.54 8.18
C TYR A 123 -15.31 -15.85 6.90
N THR A 124 -15.75 -14.83 6.21
CA THR A 124 -16.34 -14.94 4.88
C THR A 124 -15.26 -14.77 3.83
N GLU A 125 -15.11 -15.74 2.93
CA GLU A 125 -14.22 -15.60 1.78
C GLU A 125 -14.79 -14.58 0.79
N VAL A 126 -13.96 -13.64 0.35
CA VAL A 126 -14.30 -12.60 -0.62
C VAL A 126 -13.24 -12.59 -1.73
N ASN A 127 -13.68 -12.48 -2.97
CA ASN A 127 -12.80 -12.29 -4.13
C ASN A 127 -13.04 -10.88 -4.72
N PRO A 128 -12.33 -9.85 -4.23
CA PRO A 128 -12.55 -8.48 -4.63
C PRO A 128 -11.87 -8.15 -5.98
N PRO A 129 -12.29 -7.03 -6.63
CA PRO A 129 -11.56 -6.52 -7.80
C PRO A 129 -10.12 -6.15 -7.48
N ASN A 130 -9.20 -6.48 -8.39
CA ASN A 130 -7.78 -6.10 -8.26
C ASN A 130 -7.49 -4.66 -8.74
N LEU A 131 -8.46 -4.01 -9.40
CA LEU A 131 -8.37 -2.64 -9.86
C LEU A 131 -9.36 -1.77 -9.09
N VAL A 132 -8.86 -0.69 -8.51
CA VAL A 132 -9.64 0.23 -7.67
C VAL A 132 -9.52 1.66 -8.16
N LYS A 133 -10.48 2.52 -7.76
CA LYS A 133 -10.46 3.95 -8.04
C LYS A 133 -9.57 4.70 -7.03
N ASP A 134 -9.21 5.95 -7.37
CA ASP A 134 -8.46 6.86 -6.49
C ASP A 134 -9.06 6.93 -5.08
N SER A 135 -10.40 6.98 -4.96
CA SER A 135 -11.08 7.10 -3.68
C SER A 135 -10.84 5.91 -2.73
N ALA A 136 -10.74 4.69 -3.25
CA ALA A 136 -10.44 3.50 -2.44
C ALA A 136 -8.98 3.53 -1.97
N ALA A 137 -8.05 3.82 -2.87
CA ALA A 137 -6.63 3.92 -2.55
C ALA A 137 -6.32 5.09 -1.59
N TYR A 138 -7.08 6.19 -1.69
CA TYR A 138 -6.99 7.31 -0.75
C TYR A 138 -7.57 6.95 0.61
N GLY A 139 -8.72 6.30 0.66
CA GLY A 139 -9.41 5.92 1.90
C GLY A 139 -8.59 4.98 2.79
N THR A 140 -7.70 4.18 2.20
CA THR A 140 -6.77 3.29 2.91
C THR A 140 -5.36 3.87 3.11
N GLY A 141 -5.18 5.17 2.84
CA GLY A 141 -3.91 5.87 3.06
C GLY A 141 -2.79 5.55 2.08
N GLN A 142 -3.10 4.89 0.95
CA GLN A 142 -2.11 4.63 -0.10
C GLN A 142 -1.81 5.90 -0.91
N LEU A 143 -2.84 6.68 -1.21
CA LEU A 143 -2.71 7.98 -1.87
C LEU A 143 -2.86 9.14 -0.89
N PRO A 144 -2.20 10.27 -1.15
CA PRO A 144 -1.23 10.55 -2.22
C PRO A 144 0.19 10.04 -1.96
N LYS A 145 0.49 9.63 -0.72
CA LYS A 145 1.84 9.41 -0.19
C LYS A 145 2.65 8.37 -0.96
N PHE A 146 2.02 7.29 -1.39
CA PHE A 146 2.68 6.14 -2.04
C PHE A 146 2.34 6.04 -3.54
N SER A 147 1.92 7.14 -4.17
CA SER A 147 1.54 7.14 -5.60
C SER A 147 2.62 6.60 -6.54
N ASP A 148 3.88 6.87 -6.23
CA ASP A 148 5.02 6.46 -7.04
C ASP A 148 5.35 4.96 -6.91
N ASP A 149 4.87 4.31 -5.85
CA ASP A 149 5.03 2.88 -5.60
C ASP A 149 3.87 2.04 -6.17
N LEU A 150 2.84 2.70 -6.71
CA LEU A 150 1.64 2.04 -7.23
C LEU A 150 1.61 1.98 -8.76
N PHE A 151 1.01 0.92 -9.31
CA PHE A 151 0.76 0.81 -10.74
C PHE A 151 -0.58 1.48 -11.09
N LYS A 152 -0.53 2.60 -11.81
CA LYS A 152 -1.70 3.27 -12.35
C LYS A 152 -1.95 2.85 -13.80
N THR A 153 -3.21 2.60 -14.14
CA THR A 153 -3.63 2.29 -15.52
C THR A 153 -4.00 3.56 -16.28
N ASN A 154 -4.06 3.48 -17.61
CA ASN A 154 -4.53 4.59 -18.46
C ASN A 154 -6.02 4.87 -18.33
N SER A 155 -6.79 3.99 -17.67
CA SER A 155 -8.23 4.12 -17.41
C SER A 155 -8.55 4.64 -16.00
N ASP A 156 -7.61 5.33 -15.37
CA ASP A 156 -7.73 5.90 -14.02
C ASP A 156 -8.11 4.89 -12.93
N HIS A 157 -7.51 3.69 -13.02
CA HIS A 157 -7.55 2.69 -11.97
C HIS A 157 -6.15 2.40 -11.46
N TRP A 158 -6.08 1.93 -10.23
CA TRP A 158 -4.86 1.47 -9.59
C TRP A 158 -4.92 -0.04 -9.39
N LEU A 159 -3.80 -0.71 -9.66
CA LEU A 159 -3.63 -2.09 -9.21
C LEU A 159 -3.46 -2.08 -7.68
N ILE A 160 -4.22 -2.90 -6.98
CA ILE A 160 -4.16 -2.96 -5.52
C ILE A 160 -2.77 -3.41 -5.04
N PRO A 161 -2.13 -2.69 -4.09
CA PRO A 161 -0.87 -3.13 -3.48
C PRO A 161 -1.09 -4.15 -2.37
N THR A 162 -2.29 -4.20 -1.82
CA THR A 162 -2.71 -5.07 -0.72
C THR A 162 -4.20 -5.38 -0.82
N ALA A 163 -4.62 -6.51 -0.25
CA ALA A 163 -6.03 -6.89 -0.18
C ALA A 163 -6.89 -5.97 0.70
N GLU A 164 -6.28 -5.15 1.55
CA GLU A 164 -6.98 -4.18 2.40
C GLU A 164 -7.73 -3.12 1.59
N VAL A 165 -7.16 -2.68 0.47
CA VAL A 165 -7.71 -1.57 -0.32
C VAL A 165 -9.12 -1.84 -0.87
N PRO A 166 -9.44 -3.03 -1.41
CA PRO A 166 -10.78 -3.32 -1.93
C PRO A 166 -11.76 -3.86 -0.89
N LEU A 167 -11.34 -4.13 0.34
CA LEU A 167 -12.17 -4.64 1.43
C LEU A 167 -12.60 -3.54 2.40
#